data_5388a44e5b6791b8cbf2dc036d2f2a7d
#
_entry.id   5388a44e5b6791b8cbf2dc036d2f2a7d
#
_cell.length_a   1.000
_cell.length_b   1.000
_cell.length_c   1.000
_cell.angle_alpha   90.00
_cell.angle_beta   90.00
_cell.angle_gamma   90.00
#
_symmetry.space_group_name_H-M   'P 1'
#
loop_
_entity.id
_entity.type
_entity.pdbx_description
1 polymer ?
#
loop_
_entity_poly.entity_id
_entity_poly.type
_entity_poly.pdbx_seq_one_letter_code
_entity_poly.pdbx_strand_id
1 'polypeptide(L)'
;MKITDDCLVTLEYTLKDDDQNILDTSEQMGPLDYVHGYQQLIPCLEKALKGREAGESFSLTVAPQQAYGEIDPRAVFEVSRAQFPPDTQLEVGMEFETSGHHVVITGIDGDIITLDANHPLAGKTLHFDIKITGVRDATPEELEEVQQSFAGGCGSSCGTGEGGCGGCSGCH
;
A
#
# COMPACT_ATOMS: atom_id res chain seq x y z
N MET A 1 -15.21 6.42 22.94
CA MET A 1 -15.40 7.35 21.83
C MET A 1 -15.44 6.51 20.57
N LYS A 2 -16.40 6.77 19.70
CA LYS A 2 -16.56 6.00 18.44
C LYS A 2 -15.68 6.57 17.35
N ILE A 3 -15.18 5.70 16.50
CA ILE A 3 -14.42 6.10 15.32
C ILE A 3 -15.36 6.81 14.35
N THR A 4 -15.09 8.07 14.08
CA THR A 4 -15.75 8.92 13.09
C THR A 4 -14.70 9.53 12.17
N ASP A 5 -15.15 10.21 11.15
CA ASP A 5 -14.25 10.97 10.26
C ASP A 5 -13.50 12.03 11.09
N ASP A 6 -12.26 12.33 10.75
CA ASP A 6 -11.33 13.24 11.44
C ASP A 6 -10.87 12.78 12.84
N CYS A 7 -11.00 11.49 13.15
CA CYS A 7 -10.44 10.91 14.37
C CYS A 7 -9.08 10.28 14.12
N LEU A 8 -8.14 10.49 15.03
CA LEU A 8 -6.90 9.72 15.07
C LEU A 8 -7.17 8.43 15.83
N VAL A 9 -6.91 7.33 15.18
CA VAL A 9 -7.12 5.98 15.70
C VAL A 9 -5.77 5.30 15.88
N THR A 10 -5.53 4.82 17.06
CA THR A 10 -4.39 3.98 17.39
C THR A 10 -4.85 2.53 17.44
N LEU A 11 -4.26 1.68 16.63
CA LEU A 11 -4.60 0.26 16.56
C LEU A 11 -3.36 -0.62 16.52
N GLU A 12 -3.53 -1.82 17.04
CA GLU A 12 -2.61 -2.94 16.83
C GLU A 12 -3.24 -3.87 15.79
N TYR A 13 -2.42 -4.38 14.88
CA TYR A 13 -2.88 -5.32 13.87
C TYR A 13 -1.91 -6.48 13.71
N THR A 14 -2.44 -7.60 13.27
CA THR A 14 -1.68 -8.75 12.81
C THR A 14 -2.26 -9.22 11.49
N LEU A 15 -1.44 -9.24 10.47
CA LEU A 15 -1.80 -9.70 9.13
C LEU A 15 -1.34 -11.13 8.93
N LYS A 16 -2.28 -12.00 8.57
CA LYS A 16 -2.04 -13.42 8.30
C LYS A 16 -2.52 -13.79 6.90
N ASP A 17 -1.92 -14.81 6.35
CA ASP A 17 -2.41 -15.46 5.13
C ASP A 17 -3.35 -16.64 5.45
N ASP A 18 -3.84 -17.32 4.40
CA ASP A 18 -4.72 -18.49 4.54
C ASP A 18 -4.07 -19.65 5.32
N ASP A 19 -2.75 -19.72 5.34
CA ASP A 19 -1.97 -20.73 6.05
C ASP A 19 -1.65 -20.32 7.51
N GLN A 20 -2.24 -19.23 8.00
CA GLN A 20 -2.00 -18.65 9.33
C GLN A 20 -0.56 -18.15 9.54
N ASN A 21 0.21 -17.95 8.48
CA ASN A 21 1.51 -17.33 8.60
C ASN A 21 1.34 -15.83 8.83
N ILE A 22 2.09 -15.29 9.78
CA ILE A 22 2.11 -13.86 10.04
C ILE A 22 2.94 -13.21 8.93
N LEU A 23 2.27 -12.38 8.13
CA LEU A 23 2.91 -11.62 7.04
C LEU A 23 3.41 -10.28 7.56
N ASP A 24 2.64 -9.68 8.46
CA ASP A 24 2.98 -8.38 9.07
C ASP A 24 2.29 -8.24 10.43
N THR A 25 2.90 -7.49 11.34
CA THR A 25 2.34 -7.25 12.67
C THR A 25 2.87 -5.95 13.26
N SER A 26 1.98 -5.22 13.92
CA SER A 26 2.35 -4.03 14.68
C SER A 26 3.12 -4.34 15.97
N GLU A 27 3.18 -5.60 16.42
CA GLU A 27 3.92 -5.96 17.63
C GLU A 27 5.42 -5.62 17.55
N GLN A 28 5.99 -5.64 16.34
CA GLN A 28 7.42 -5.35 16.11
C GLN A 28 7.70 -3.88 15.81
N MET A 29 6.75 -3.18 15.20
CA MET A 29 6.91 -1.78 14.76
C MET A 29 6.18 -0.78 15.67
N GLY A 30 5.36 -1.27 16.59
CA GLY A 30 4.51 -0.45 17.45
C GLY A 30 3.10 -0.26 16.90
N PRO A 31 2.19 0.28 17.72
CA PRO A 31 0.82 0.51 17.29
C PRO A 31 0.79 1.49 16.09
N LEU A 32 -0.14 1.25 15.20
CA LEU A 32 -0.34 2.08 14.01
C LEU A 32 -1.30 3.23 14.34
N ASP A 33 -0.84 4.44 14.14
CA ASP A 33 -1.67 5.64 14.23
C ASP A 33 -2.10 6.07 12.83
N TYR A 34 -3.40 6.29 12.64
CA TYR A 34 -3.93 6.80 11.37
C TYR A 34 -5.12 7.73 11.61
N VAL A 35 -5.37 8.63 10.67
CA VAL A 35 -6.54 9.52 10.68
C VAL A 35 -7.64 8.92 9.82
N HIS A 36 -8.80 8.68 10.45
CA HIS A 36 -9.94 8.06 9.79
C HIS A 36 -10.62 9.03 8.80
N GLY A 37 -10.98 8.54 7.61
CA GLY A 37 -11.63 9.33 6.56
C GLY A 37 -10.71 9.78 5.43
N TYR A 38 -9.40 9.54 5.53
CA TYR A 38 -8.39 9.98 4.56
C TYR A 38 -7.79 8.84 3.73
N GLN A 39 -8.42 7.67 3.71
CA GLN A 39 -7.98 6.51 2.91
C GLN A 39 -6.53 6.10 3.14
N GLN A 40 -6.03 6.27 4.37
CA GLN A 40 -4.69 5.81 4.76
C GLN A 40 -4.62 4.29 4.90
N LEU A 41 -5.76 3.65 5.07
CA LEU A 41 -5.92 2.20 5.11
C LEU A 41 -6.71 1.71 3.89
N ILE A 42 -6.68 0.40 3.68
CA ILE A 42 -7.53 -0.22 2.65
C ILE A 42 -9.01 0.09 2.94
N PRO A 43 -9.82 0.42 1.92
CA PRO A 43 -11.20 0.89 2.12
C PRO A 43 -12.09 -0.06 2.90
N CYS A 44 -11.84 -1.37 2.79
CA CYS A 44 -12.58 -2.38 3.55
C CYS A 44 -12.28 -2.31 5.04
N LEU A 45 -11.02 -2.07 5.39
CA LEU A 45 -10.58 -1.95 6.77
C LEU A 45 -11.13 -0.69 7.42
N GLU A 46 -11.06 0.42 6.72
CA GLU A 46 -11.57 1.70 7.17
C GLU A 46 -13.10 1.65 7.43
N LYS A 47 -13.85 1.03 6.52
CA LYS A 47 -15.29 0.80 6.71
C LYS A 47 -15.60 -0.10 7.91
N ALA A 48 -14.80 -1.12 8.15
CA ALA A 48 -14.98 -2.02 9.28
C ALA A 48 -14.64 -1.37 10.62
N LEU A 49 -13.76 -0.38 10.63
CA LEU A 49 -13.38 0.39 11.81
C LEU A 49 -14.40 1.48 12.16
N LYS A 50 -15.11 2.02 11.16
CA LYS A 50 -16.10 3.08 11.37
C LYS A 50 -17.20 2.69 12.36
N GLY A 51 -17.39 3.51 13.40
CA GLY A 51 -18.40 3.31 14.43
C GLY A 51 -17.99 2.38 15.58
N ARG A 52 -16.79 1.81 15.55
CA ARG A 52 -16.23 1.02 16.66
C ARG A 52 -15.64 1.92 17.74
N GLU A 53 -15.34 1.32 18.89
CA GLU A 53 -14.83 2.02 20.06
C GLU A 53 -13.43 1.53 20.45
N ALA A 54 -12.69 2.38 21.17
CA ALA A 54 -11.41 1.99 21.76
C ALA A 54 -11.60 0.79 22.70
N GLY A 55 -10.70 -0.18 22.62
CA GLY A 55 -10.77 -1.43 23.38
C GLY A 55 -11.46 -2.57 22.64
N GLU A 56 -12.09 -2.33 21.50
CA GLU A 56 -12.64 -3.41 20.68
C GLU A 56 -11.55 -4.12 19.88
N SER A 57 -11.73 -5.42 19.72
CA SER A 57 -10.93 -6.25 18.82
C SER A 57 -11.83 -7.01 17.88
N PHE A 58 -11.41 -7.13 16.64
CA PHE A 58 -12.13 -7.89 15.62
C PHE A 58 -11.17 -8.44 14.58
N SER A 59 -11.59 -9.48 13.89
CA SER A 59 -10.89 -9.99 12.72
C SER A 59 -11.68 -9.67 11.45
N LEU A 60 -10.96 -9.33 10.40
CA LEU A 60 -11.51 -9.02 9.09
C LEU A 60 -10.77 -9.83 8.04
N THR A 61 -11.53 -10.57 7.23
CA THR A 61 -10.99 -11.27 6.06
C THR A 61 -11.20 -10.39 4.83
N VAL A 62 -10.11 -10.09 4.13
CA VAL A 62 -10.11 -9.25 2.94
C VAL A 62 -9.75 -10.10 1.73
N ALA A 63 -10.67 -10.17 0.77
CA ALA A 63 -10.42 -10.87 -0.48
C ALA A 63 -9.31 -10.16 -1.30
N PRO A 64 -8.56 -10.89 -2.14
CA PRO A 64 -7.46 -10.32 -2.94
C PRO A 64 -7.86 -9.09 -3.73
N GLN A 65 -9.05 -9.08 -4.33
CA GLN A 65 -9.57 -7.96 -5.13
C GLN A 65 -9.74 -6.66 -4.34
N GLN A 66 -9.92 -6.79 -3.02
CA GLN A 66 -10.14 -5.66 -2.12
C GLN A 66 -8.88 -5.28 -1.33
N ALA A 67 -7.82 -6.06 -1.47
CA ALA A 67 -6.51 -5.82 -0.85
C ALA A 67 -5.49 -5.39 -1.92
N TYR A 68 -4.59 -6.29 -2.29
CA TYR A 68 -3.51 -6.01 -3.25
C TYR A 68 -3.83 -6.45 -4.69
N GLY A 69 -5.06 -6.87 -4.95
CA GLY A 69 -5.51 -7.35 -6.25
C GLY A 69 -5.27 -8.85 -6.46
N GLU A 70 -5.85 -9.34 -7.54
CA GLU A 70 -5.62 -10.71 -8.00
C GLU A 70 -4.26 -10.80 -8.72
N ILE A 71 -3.75 -12.02 -8.86
CA ILE A 71 -2.57 -12.28 -9.67
C ILE A 71 -2.93 -11.96 -11.14
N ASP A 72 -2.25 -10.99 -11.72
CA ASP A 72 -2.38 -10.69 -13.15
C ASP A 72 -1.40 -11.57 -13.95
N PRO A 73 -1.90 -12.48 -14.78
CA PRO A 73 -1.04 -13.29 -15.65
C PRO A 73 -0.17 -12.45 -16.60
N ARG A 74 -0.55 -11.20 -16.88
CA ARG A 74 0.21 -10.29 -17.74
C ARG A 74 1.42 -9.67 -17.03
N ALA A 75 1.42 -9.70 -15.70
CA ALA A 75 2.55 -9.27 -14.89
C ALA A 75 3.61 -10.37 -14.76
N VAL A 76 3.31 -11.59 -15.22
CA VAL A 76 4.28 -12.68 -15.33
C VAL A 76 4.83 -12.68 -16.75
N PHE A 77 6.13 -12.51 -16.90
CA PHE A 77 6.80 -12.46 -18.20
C PHE A 77 8.14 -13.19 -18.16
N GLU A 78 8.54 -13.66 -19.32
CA GLU A 78 9.79 -14.37 -19.51
C GLU A 78 10.86 -13.44 -20.07
N VAL A 79 12.05 -13.50 -19.52
CA VAL A 79 13.21 -12.74 -19.98
C VAL A 79 14.39 -13.68 -20.22
N SER A 80 15.25 -13.30 -21.16
CA SER A 80 16.48 -14.05 -21.40
C SER A 80 17.51 -13.76 -20.29
N ARG A 81 18.21 -14.80 -19.86
CA ARG A 81 19.34 -14.69 -18.93
C ARG A 81 20.41 -13.69 -19.41
N ALA A 82 20.50 -13.48 -20.72
CA ALA A 82 21.44 -12.51 -21.30
C ALA A 82 21.16 -11.05 -20.90
N GLN A 83 19.97 -10.75 -20.38
CA GLN A 83 19.62 -9.41 -19.87
C GLN A 83 20.17 -9.14 -18.47
N PHE A 84 20.62 -10.18 -17.77
CA PHE A 84 21.23 -10.08 -16.46
C PHE A 84 22.76 -10.12 -16.57
N PRO A 85 23.49 -9.50 -15.63
CA PRO A 85 24.94 -9.60 -15.59
C PRO A 85 25.38 -11.08 -15.49
N PRO A 86 26.43 -11.49 -16.24
CA PRO A 86 26.85 -12.90 -16.30
C PRO A 86 27.34 -13.43 -14.96
N ASP A 87 27.77 -12.56 -14.07
CA ASP A 87 28.31 -12.92 -12.74
C ASP A 87 27.22 -13.01 -11.66
N THR A 88 25.94 -12.74 -12.02
CA THR A 88 24.83 -12.80 -11.06
C THR A 88 24.33 -14.24 -10.93
N GLN A 89 24.42 -14.76 -9.72
CA GLN A 89 23.75 -16.02 -9.38
C GLN A 89 22.26 -15.74 -9.26
N LEU A 90 21.50 -16.27 -10.19
CA LEU A 90 20.04 -16.13 -10.21
C LEU A 90 19.42 -17.37 -9.57
N GLU A 91 18.58 -17.15 -8.58
CA GLU A 91 17.87 -18.22 -7.86
C GLU A 91 16.39 -17.92 -7.86
N VAL A 92 15.58 -18.99 -7.85
CA VAL A 92 14.13 -18.86 -7.70
C VAL A 92 13.81 -18.26 -6.33
N GLY A 93 12.98 -17.22 -6.29
CA GLY A 93 12.65 -16.47 -5.10
C GLY A 93 13.48 -15.20 -4.89
N MET A 94 14.45 -14.91 -5.77
CA MET A 94 15.15 -13.62 -5.72
C MET A 94 14.26 -12.48 -6.16
N GLU A 95 14.34 -11.38 -5.44
CA GLU A 95 13.62 -10.15 -5.72
C GLU A 95 14.56 -9.14 -6.38
N PHE A 96 14.06 -8.49 -7.42
CA PHE A 96 14.75 -7.41 -8.12
C PHE A 96 13.83 -6.21 -8.26
N GLU A 97 14.44 -5.05 -8.36
CA GLU A 97 13.74 -3.85 -8.75
C GLU A 97 14.15 -3.47 -10.19
N THR A 98 13.18 -3.47 -11.08
CA THR A 98 13.39 -3.05 -12.47
C THR A 98 12.32 -2.03 -12.87
N SER A 99 12.75 -0.92 -13.43
CA SER A 99 11.86 0.14 -13.92
C SER A 99 10.87 0.66 -12.86
N GLY A 100 11.23 0.59 -11.56
CA GLY A 100 10.36 1.00 -10.45
C GLY A 100 9.32 -0.04 -10.04
N HIS A 101 9.44 -1.27 -10.54
CA HIS A 101 8.60 -2.40 -10.14
C HIS A 101 9.45 -3.47 -9.46
N HIS A 102 8.96 -3.99 -8.34
CA HIS A 102 9.51 -5.18 -7.73
C HIS A 102 9.10 -6.39 -8.55
N VAL A 103 10.07 -7.21 -8.90
CA VAL A 103 9.86 -8.46 -9.63
C VAL A 103 10.53 -9.61 -8.89
N VAL A 104 9.91 -10.76 -8.88
CA VAL A 104 10.40 -11.97 -8.23
C VAL A 104 10.66 -13.03 -9.29
N ILE A 105 11.79 -13.73 -9.19
CA ILE A 105 12.06 -14.89 -10.04
C ILE A 105 11.20 -16.06 -9.55
N THR A 106 10.25 -16.49 -10.37
CA THR A 106 9.40 -17.65 -10.09
C THR A 106 9.86 -18.93 -10.76
N GLY A 107 10.67 -18.82 -11.82
CA GLY A 107 11.21 -19.98 -12.51
C GLY A 107 12.50 -19.65 -13.27
N ILE A 108 13.36 -20.65 -13.40
CA ILE A 108 14.57 -20.60 -14.21
C ILE A 108 14.59 -21.85 -15.06
N ASP A 109 14.48 -21.69 -16.37
CA ASP A 109 14.56 -22.79 -17.33
C ASP A 109 15.67 -22.53 -18.36
N GLY A 110 16.89 -22.97 -18.01
CA GLY A 110 18.07 -22.75 -18.84
C GLY A 110 18.39 -21.26 -19.02
N ASP A 111 18.13 -20.75 -20.21
CA ASP A 111 18.35 -19.34 -20.57
C ASP A 111 17.11 -18.46 -20.42
N ILE A 112 15.99 -19.05 -20.03
CA ILE A 112 14.73 -18.34 -19.82
C ILE A 112 14.47 -18.19 -18.32
N ILE A 113 14.20 -16.97 -17.91
CA ILE A 113 13.90 -16.61 -16.53
C ILE A 113 12.49 -16.07 -16.48
N THR A 114 11.64 -16.71 -15.69
CA THR A 114 10.26 -16.25 -15.47
C THR A 114 10.25 -15.28 -14.30
N LEU A 115 9.80 -14.07 -14.59
CA LEU A 115 9.66 -12.99 -13.61
C LEU A 115 8.18 -12.73 -13.34
N ASP A 116 7.86 -12.55 -12.08
CA ASP A 116 6.54 -12.16 -11.62
C ASP A 116 6.62 -10.76 -11.01
N ALA A 117 5.94 -9.80 -11.63
CA ALA A 117 5.82 -8.43 -11.15
C ALA A 117 4.55 -8.18 -10.32
N ASN A 118 3.81 -9.24 -10.00
CA ASN A 118 2.69 -9.13 -9.08
C ASN A 118 3.19 -8.81 -7.66
N HIS A 119 2.37 -8.10 -6.91
CA HIS A 119 2.67 -7.89 -5.49
C HIS A 119 2.79 -9.24 -4.77
N PRO A 120 3.74 -9.43 -3.84
CA PRO A 120 3.94 -10.69 -3.10
C PRO A 120 2.69 -11.21 -2.37
N LEU A 121 1.78 -10.29 -2.04
CA LEU A 121 0.51 -10.58 -1.39
C LEU A 121 -0.68 -10.60 -2.36
N ALA A 122 -0.45 -10.41 -3.67
CA ALA A 122 -1.50 -10.51 -4.68
C ALA A 122 -2.04 -11.94 -4.76
N GLY A 123 -3.34 -12.07 -4.95
CA GLY A 123 -4.02 -13.36 -5.03
C GLY A 123 -4.16 -14.10 -3.69
N LYS A 124 -3.68 -13.52 -2.59
CA LYS A 124 -3.84 -14.10 -1.26
C LYS A 124 -5.00 -13.46 -0.52
N THR A 125 -5.78 -14.29 0.15
CA THR A 125 -6.77 -13.79 1.10
C THR A 125 -6.04 -13.34 2.36
N LEU A 126 -6.33 -12.15 2.81
CA LEU A 126 -5.68 -11.56 3.97
C LEU A 126 -6.60 -11.57 5.17
N HIS A 127 -6.08 -12.06 6.27
CA HIS A 127 -6.77 -12.08 7.56
C HIS A 127 -6.12 -11.05 8.49
N PHE A 128 -6.87 -10.00 8.77
CA PHE A 128 -6.47 -8.95 9.69
C PHE A 128 -7.08 -9.21 11.06
N ASP A 129 -6.26 -9.40 12.06
CA ASP A 129 -6.67 -9.35 13.45
C ASP A 129 -6.34 -7.96 13.97
N ILE A 130 -7.34 -7.19 14.36
CA ILE A 130 -7.21 -5.78 14.71
C ILE A 130 -7.70 -5.56 16.13
N LYS A 131 -6.94 -4.79 16.88
CA LYS A 131 -7.30 -4.33 18.21
C LYS A 131 -7.15 -2.82 18.28
N ILE A 132 -8.24 -2.14 18.55
CA ILE A 132 -8.28 -0.69 18.70
C ILE A 132 -7.78 -0.34 20.10
N THR A 133 -6.64 0.31 20.20
CA THR A 133 -6.04 0.68 21.48
C THR A 133 -6.45 2.08 21.93
N GLY A 134 -6.67 2.99 20.97
CA GLY A 134 -7.07 4.36 21.26
C GLY A 134 -7.88 5.01 20.14
N VAL A 135 -8.76 5.93 20.52
CA VAL A 135 -9.50 6.78 19.59
C VAL A 135 -9.56 8.17 20.21
N ARG A 136 -9.11 9.18 19.48
CA ARG A 136 -9.18 10.59 19.87
C ARG A 136 -9.47 11.47 18.66
N ASP A 137 -9.91 12.68 18.87
CA ASP A 137 -10.01 13.67 17.79
C ASP A 137 -8.60 14.00 17.28
N ALA A 138 -8.43 14.03 15.96
CA ALA A 138 -7.18 14.45 15.36
C ALA A 138 -6.99 15.96 15.58
N THR A 139 -5.74 16.37 15.83
CA THR A 139 -5.41 17.78 15.94
C THR A 139 -5.41 18.43 14.54
N PRO A 140 -5.62 19.76 14.44
CA PRO A 140 -5.54 20.45 13.15
C PRO A 140 -4.21 20.23 12.43
N GLU A 141 -3.12 20.12 13.18
CA GLU A 141 -1.78 19.86 12.65
C GLU A 141 -1.69 18.47 12.00
N GLU A 142 -2.22 17.44 12.66
CA GLU A 142 -2.26 16.07 12.14
C GLU A 142 -3.15 15.97 10.88
N LEU A 143 -4.25 16.70 10.84
CA LEU A 143 -5.12 16.76 9.67
C LEU A 143 -4.43 17.45 8.48
N GLU A 144 -3.64 18.50 8.74
CA GLU A 144 -2.86 19.18 7.71
C GLU A 144 -1.75 18.27 7.16
N GLU A 145 -1.05 17.53 7.99
CA GLU A 145 -0.01 16.59 7.57
C GLU A 145 -0.57 15.50 6.65
N VAL A 146 -1.71 14.94 7.01
CA VAL A 146 -2.40 13.93 6.21
C VAL A 146 -2.84 14.51 4.86
N GLN A 147 -3.43 15.71 4.85
CA GLN A 147 -3.85 16.37 3.61
C GLN A 147 -2.66 16.72 2.70
N GLN A 148 -1.54 17.12 3.26
CA GLN A 148 -0.31 17.39 2.50
C GLN A 148 0.28 16.12 1.90
N SER A 149 0.19 14.98 2.58
CA SER A 149 0.65 13.69 2.07
C SER A 149 -0.14 13.26 0.83
N PHE A 150 -1.43 13.61 0.76
CA PHE A 150 -2.26 13.36 -0.44
C PHE A 150 -2.09 14.43 -1.54
N ALA A 151 -1.74 15.67 -1.17
CA ALA A 151 -1.52 16.75 -2.14
C ALA A 151 -0.17 16.66 -2.87
N GLY A 152 0.76 15.84 -2.40
CA GLY A 152 2.10 15.67 -2.95
C GLY A 152 2.19 15.00 -4.32
N GLY A 153 1.07 14.69 -4.97
CA GLY A 153 1.02 14.08 -6.31
C GLY A 153 1.07 15.03 -7.50
N CYS A 154 1.02 16.35 -7.30
CA CYS A 154 1.12 17.34 -8.37
C CYS A 154 2.19 18.38 -8.03
N GLY A 155 3.45 17.97 -8.08
CA GLY A 155 4.59 18.86 -8.01
C GLY A 155 4.72 19.68 -9.27
N SER A 156 3.88 20.69 -9.47
CA SER A 156 4.19 21.79 -10.36
C SER A 156 5.09 22.76 -9.62
N SER A 157 6.39 22.59 -9.79
CA SER A 157 7.39 23.61 -9.52
C SER A 157 7.09 24.81 -10.43
N CYS A 158 6.26 25.74 -9.97
CA CYS A 158 6.21 27.07 -10.54
C CYS A 158 7.42 27.84 -10.02
N GLY A 159 8.52 27.77 -10.78
CA GLY A 159 9.63 28.67 -10.60
C GLY A 159 9.15 30.11 -10.73
N THR A 160 9.49 30.92 -9.74
CA THR A 160 9.39 32.39 -9.77
C THR A 160 10.23 32.92 -10.91
N GLY A 161 9.59 33.31 -12.01
CA GLY A 161 10.16 34.04 -13.11
C GLY A 161 9.18 35.14 -13.51
N GLU A 162 9.58 36.39 -13.27
CA GLU A 162 8.87 37.59 -13.72
C GLU A 162 8.65 37.56 -15.24
N GLY A 163 7.46 37.82 -15.68
CA GLY A 163 7.22 38.24 -17.06
C GLY A 163 5.92 37.75 -17.68
N GLY A 164 4.94 38.63 -17.75
CA GLY A 164 4.03 38.74 -18.87
C GLY A 164 2.78 37.86 -18.89
N CYS A 165 1.71 38.41 -18.32
CA CYS A 165 0.34 38.01 -18.61
C CYS A 165 -0.05 38.44 -20.04
N GLY A 166 -0.30 37.49 -20.91
CA GLY A 166 -0.88 37.70 -22.24
C GLY A 166 -2.01 36.73 -22.50
N GLY A 167 -3.24 37.22 -22.36
CA GLY A 167 -4.44 36.90 -23.08
C GLY A 167 -4.80 35.45 -23.38
N CYS A 168 -5.70 34.86 -22.59
CA CYS A 168 -6.56 33.76 -23.02
C CYS A 168 -7.96 34.31 -23.36
N SER A 169 -8.19 34.57 -24.65
CA SER A 169 -9.54 34.70 -25.20
C SER A 169 -9.82 33.48 -26.05
N GLY A 170 -11.00 32.88 -25.83
CA GLY A 170 -11.65 32.04 -26.81
C GLY A 170 -12.01 30.64 -26.38
N CYS A 171 -13.10 30.52 -25.65
CA CYS A 171 -13.94 29.33 -25.66
C CYS A 171 -15.04 29.50 -26.69
N HIS A 172 -15.14 28.60 -27.59
CA HIS A 172 -16.40 28.20 -28.22
C HIS A 172 -16.44 26.69 -28.30
#